data_a7f8e29b5ee08744cf27d239682f2fa2
#
_entry.id   a7f8e29b5ee08744cf27d239682f2fa2
#
_cell.length_a   1.000
_cell.length_b   1.000
_cell.length_c   1.000
_cell.angle_alpha   90.00
_cell.angle_beta   90.00
_cell.angle_gamma   90.00
#
_symmetry.space_group_name_H-M   'P 1'
#
loop_
_entity.id
_entity.type
_entity.pdbx_description
1 polymer ?
#
loop_
_entity_poly.entity_id
_entity_poly.type
_entity_poly.pdbx_seq_one_letter_code
_entity_poly.pdbx_strand_id
1 'polypeptide(L)'
;DLVRSRGLGDVYKRQVYNEDFNKRAAKNMSNSLYGQGLGLTTLQNAGNYASVEPTFYVRGLQSLSSSSPLVLVDGLERDMSLVTPEEVESVSVLKDAAAVALYGYKGVNGAILITTKRGKYNTREVTFTYDHVTNFQARRPKFVDAATYAEAINEARGYEGLSARYAPEEVDAFRNGATGGGASRMYPYLYPNVNWMDETFKDTGISNKYTIEFSGGGDKFRYYTMLGLLTDKGFVKSPNENDGYSTQNKYSRANLRTNLDIDLTSTTKLKLNLLGALSESSRPGESVDLWDMVYSLPVSYTHLTL
;
A
#
# COMPACT_ATOMS: atom_id res chain seq x y z
N ASP A 1 7.23 -32.22 -0.34
CA ASP A 1 6.54 -33.00 0.73
C ASP A 1 5.42 -32.23 1.44
N LEU A 2 4.60 -31.52 0.68
CA LEU A 2 3.47 -30.71 1.15
C LEU A 2 2.12 -31.46 1.14
N VAL A 3 2.13 -32.77 1.07
CA VAL A 3 0.91 -33.59 0.92
C VAL A 3 0.57 -34.43 2.18
N ARG A 4 1.27 -34.24 3.27
CA ARG A 4 1.07 -35.09 4.48
C ARG A 4 0.52 -34.33 5.68
N SER A 5 -0.74 -33.95 5.66
CA SER A 5 -1.65 -33.88 6.83
C SER A 5 -2.93 -33.11 6.50
N ARG A 6 -3.78 -33.67 5.64
CA ARG A 6 -5.17 -33.24 5.58
C ARG A 6 -5.97 -33.95 6.68
N GLY A 7 -5.72 -33.56 7.94
CA GLY A 7 -6.55 -33.91 9.04
C GLY A 7 -7.66 -32.87 9.24
N LEU A 8 -8.72 -33.23 9.95
CA LEU A 8 -9.84 -32.32 10.30
C LEU A 8 -9.38 -31.01 10.94
N GLY A 9 -8.16 -30.95 11.51
CA GLY A 9 -7.54 -29.72 12.05
C GLY A 9 -7.23 -28.65 11.01
N ASP A 10 -6.94 -29.01 9.74
CA ASP A 10 -6.60 -28.07 8.67
C ASP A 10 -7.81 -27.28 8.14
N VAL A 11 -9.02 -27.73 8.42
CA VAL A 11 -10.25 -27.05 8.01
C VAL A 11 -10.48 -25.78 8.83
N TYR A 12 -10.01 -25.77 10.10
CA TYR A 12 -10.25 -24.69 11.07
C TYR A 12 -9.04 -23.78 11.29
N LYS A 13 -7.84 -24.22 10.92
CA LYS A 13 -6.59 -23.45 11.09
C LYS A 13 -5.78 -23.52 9.80
N ARG A 14 -5.38 -22.36 9.27
CA ARG A 14 -4.36 -22.26 8.21
C ARG A 14 -3.20 -21.44 8.73
N GLN A 15 -1.98 -21.86 8.42
CA GLN A 15 -0.74 -21.23 8.86
C GLN A 15 0.19 -21.01 7.69
N VAL A 16 0.86 -19.83 7.68
CA VAL A 16 1.90 -19.47 6.71
C VAL A 16 3.10 -18.95 7.47
N TYR A 17 4.27 -19.26 6.98
CA TYR A 17 5.55 -18.95 7.60
C TYR A 17 6.24 -17.76 6.91
N ASN A 18 7.24 -17.20 7.58
CA ASN A 18 7.98 -16.01 7.16
C ASN A 18 8.47 -16.05 5.70
N GLU A 19 8.98 -17.18 5.23
CA GLU A 19 9.51 -17.35 3.86
C GLU A 19 8.50 -16.98 2.76
N ASP A 20 7.20 -17.15 3.02
CA ASP A 20 6.15 -16.83 2.05
C ASP A 20 5.79 -15.34 2.04
N PHE A 21 5.97 -14.65 3.16
CA PHE A 21 5.67 -13.22 3.26
C PHE A 21 6.76 -12.35 2.63
N ASN A 22 8.02 -12.74 2.78
CA ASN A 22 9.17 -11.96 2.33
C ASN A 22 9.42 -12.05 0.82
N LYS A 23 8.67 -12.92 0.10
CA LYS A 23 8.70 -12.97 -1.37
C LYS A 23 8.14 -11.72 -2.03
N ARG A 24 7.44 -10.88 -1.28
CA ARG A 24 6.83 -9.64 -1.78
C ARG A 24 7.34 -8.46 -0.97
N ALA A 25 7.79 -7.43 -1.65
CA ALA A 25 8.14 -6.18 -1.01
C ALA A 25 6.87 -5.46 -0.52
N ALA A 26 6.40 -5.80 0.67
CA ALA A 26 5.22 -5.23 1.28
C ALA A 26 5.59 -4.16 2.32
N LYS A 27 4.80 -3.09 2.41
CA LYS A 27 5.03 -2.00 3.37
C LYS A 27 4.78 -2.43 4.82
N ASN A 28 3.76 -3.25 5.02
CA ASN A 28 3.35 -3.80 6.32
C ASN A 28 2.75 -5.19 6.14
N MET A 29 2.41 -5.81 7.27
CA MET A 29 1.86 -7.18 7.28
C MET A 29 0.49 -7.27 6.59
N SER A 30 -0.34 -6.22 6.68
CA SER A 30 -1.63 -6.17 5.98
C SER A 30 -1.44 -6.32 4.48
N ASN A 31 -0.52 -5.55 3.89
CA ASN A 31 -0.22 -5.63 2.46
C ASN A 31 0.43 -6.96 2.05
N SER A 32 1.22 -7.58 2.94
CA SER A 32 1.84 -8.89 2.68
C SER A 32 0.83 -10.02 2.64
N LEU A 33 -0.21 -9.96 3.47
CA LEU A 33 -1.27 -10.97 3.51
C LEU A 33 -2.28 -10.84 2.37
N TYR A 34 -2.31 -9.71 1.65
CA TYR A 34 -3.22 -9.51 0.55
C TYR A 34 -3.02 -10.58 -0.53
N GLY A 35 -4.09 -11.31 -0.87
CA GLY A 35 -4.07 -12.35 -1.91
C GLY A 35 -3.33 -13.63 -1.54
N GLN A 36 -2.94 -13.87 -0.28
CA GLN A 36 -2.26 -15.11 0.16
C GLN A 36 -3.21 -16.32 0.31
N GLY A 37 -4.49 -16.13 0.11
CA GLY A 37 -5.44 -17.24 0.03
C GLY A 37 -5.70 -18.03 1.32
N LEU A 38 -5.19 -17.60 2.46
CA LEU A 38 -5.30 -18.23 3.79
C LEU A 38 -6.74 -18.53 4.26
N GLY A 39 -7.70 -18.47 3.34
CA GLY A 39 -9.13 -18.49 3.66
C GLY A 39 -9.62 -17.13 4.15
N LEU A 40 -8.83 -16.10 3.86
CA LEU A 40 -9.18 -14.70 4.01
C LEU A 40 -9.73 -14.18 2.68
N THR A 41 -10.86 -13.49 2.73
CA THR A 41 -11.31 -12.62 1.65
C THR A 41 -10.71 -11.24 1.90
N THR A 42 -10.02 -10.71 0.91
CA THR A 42 -9.35 -9.42 1.05
C THR A 42 -9.95 -8.44 0.06
N LEU A 43 -10.35 -7.27 0.55
CA LEU A 43 -10.79 -6.16 -0.27
C LEU A 43 -9.79 -5.02 -0.11
N GLN A 44 -9.31 -4.51 -1.23
CA GLN A 44 -8.49 -3.32 -1.27
C GLN A 44 -9.24 -2.27 -2.08
N ASN A 45 -9.69 -1.22 -1.42
CA ASN A 45 -10.31 -0.09 -2.08
C ASN A 45 -9.26 0.66 -2.88
N ALA A 46 -9.67 1.29 -3.98
CA ALA A 46 -8.78 1.89 -4.96
C ALA A 46 -7.70 2.80 -4.34
N GLY A 47 -6.55 2.62 -4.81
CA GLY A 47 -5.26 3.06 -4.63
C GLY A 47 -4.96 4.50 -4.35
N ASN A 48 -5.19 5.00 -3.17
CA ASN A 48 -4.34 6.09 -2.72
C ASN A 48 -3.01 5.48 -2.24
N TYR A 49 -1.94 5.75 -2.98
CA TYR A 49 -0.62 5.10 -2.88
C TYR A 49 -0.02 5.01 -1.46
N ALA A 50 -0.35 5.94 -0.58
CA ALA A 50 0.27 6.02 0.74
C ALA A 50 -0.55 5.38 1.88
N SER A 51 -1.82 5.05 1.70
CA SER A 51 -2.72 4.76 2.83
C SER A 51 -3.72 3.64 2.63
N VAL A 52 -3.63 2.87 1.55
CA VAL A 52 -4.61 1.81 1.32
C VAL A 52 -4.18 0.55 2.03
N GLU A 53 -4.83 0.32 3.15
CA GLU A 53 -4.76 -0.95 3.84
C GLU A 53 -5.88 -1.86 3.35
N PRO A 54 -5.58 -3.12 3.03
CA PRO A 54 -6.61 -4.09 2.68
C PRO A 54 -7.48 -4.40 3.90
N THR A 55 -8.77 -4.53 3.67
CA THR A 55 -9.72 -5.02 4.68
C THR A 55 -9.81 -6.54 4.56
N PHE A 56 -9.80 -7.22 5.70
CA PHE A 56 -9.81 -8.67 5.78
C PHE A 56 -11.15 -9.20 6.29
N TYR A 57 -11.60 -10.29 5.70
CA TYR A 57 -12.77 -11.02 6.13
C TYR A 57 -12.46 -12.51 6.15
N VAL A 58 -12.88 -13.20 7.19
CA VAL A 58 -12.81 -14.66 7.27
C VAL A 58 -14.13 -15.20 6.74
N ARG A 59 -14.09 -15.94 5.59
CA ARG A 59 -15.27 -16.48 4.89
C ARG A 59 -16.22 -15.43 4.29
N GLY A 60 -15.74 -14.22 3.99
CA GLY A 60 -16.52 -13.15 3.36
C GLY A 60 -17.29 -12.26 4.31
N LEU A 61 -18.14 -11.39 3.73
CA LEU A 61 -18.97 -10.45 4.48
C LEU A 61 -20.13 -11.22 5.15
N GLN A 62 -20.11 -11.31 6.49
CA GLN A 62 -21.16 -12.01 7.24
C GLN A 62 -22.14 -11.07 7.94
N SER A 63 -21.77 -9.79 8.09
CA SER A 63 -22.60 -8.78 8.76
C SER A 63 -22.43 -7.43 8.11
N LEU A 64 -23.50 -6.63 8.13
CA LEU A 64 -23.49 -5.24 7.65
C LEU A 64 -22.85 -4.27 8.65
N SER A 65 -22.72 -4.65 9.91
CA SER A 65 -22.25 -3.74 10.98
C SER A 65 -20.77 -3.91 11.35
N SER A 66 -20.25 -5.13 11.32
CA SER A 66 -18.83 -5.41 11.56
C SER A 66 -18.50 -6.83 11.11
N SER A 67 -17.52 -6.98 10.23
CA SER A 67 -17.08 -8.28 9.71
C SER A 67 -15.56 -8.45 9.83
N SER A 68 -14.86 -7.51 10.50
CA SER A 68 -13.40 -7.57 10.65
C SER A 68 -13.01 -8.68 11.64
N PRO A 69 -12.00 -9.49 11.32
CA PRO A 69 -11.49 -10.51 12.23
C PRO A 69 -10.73 -9.88 13.40
N LEU A 70 -10.66 -10.60 14.51
CA LEU A 70 -9.79 -10.24 15.63
C LEU A 70 -8.32 -10.43 15.24
N VAL A 71 -7.49 -9.40 15.37
CA VAL A 71 -6.04 -9.47 15.09
C VAL A 71 -5.28 -9.51 16.41
N LEU A 72 -4.45 -10.54 16.59
CA LEU A 72 -3.63 -10.73 17.76
C LEU A 72 -2.15 -10.88 17.37
N VAL A 73 -1.32 -10.04 17.96
CA VAL A 73 0.15 -10.09 17.79
C VAL A 73 0.74 -10.56 19.12
N ASP A 74 1.37 -11.72 19.12
CA ASP A 74 1.88 -12.39 20.34
C ASP A 74 0.84 -12.50 21.46
N GLY A 75 -0.42 -12.69 21.11
CA GLY A 75 -1.54 -12.83 22.04
C GLY A 75 -2.20 -11.51 22.47
N LEU A 76 -1.72 -10.36 22.03
CA LEU A 76 -2.31 -9.05 22.32
C LEU A 76 -3.03 -8.49 21.09
N GLU A 77 -4.23 -7.94 21.31
CA GLU A 77 -4.99 -7.26 20.25
C GLU A 77 -4.24 -6.01 19.77
N ARG A 78 -3.89 -6.00 18.50
CA ARG A 78 -3.11 -4.91 17.88
C ARG A 78 -3.47 -4.75 16.41
N ASP A 79 -3.21 -3.55 15.91
CA ASP A 79 -3.32 -3.25 14.51
C ASP A 79 -2.19 -3.95 13.71
N MET A 80 -2.58 -4.69 12.66
CA MET A 80 -1.67 -5.41 11.78
C MET A 80 -0.80 -4.46 10.94
N SER A 81 -1.26 -3.24 10.69
CA SER A 81 -0.52 -2.23 9.94
C SER A 81 0.77 -1.80 10.63
N LEU A 82 0.83 -1.90 11.96
CA LEU A 82 2.01 -1.58 12.75
C LEU A 82 3.10 -2.67 12.69
N VAL A 83 2.78 -3.84 12.17
CA VAL A 83 3.67 -4.99 12.09
C VAL A 83 4.32 -5.06 10.72
N THR A 84 5.62 -5.31 10.68
CA THR A 84 6.37 -5.53 9.44
C THR A 84 6.49 -7.02 9.13
N PRO A 85 6.48 -7.43 7.85
CA PRO A 85 6.62 -8.84 7.48
C PRO A 85 7.89 -9.50 8.04
N GLU A 86 8.98 -8.72 8.14
CA GLU A 86 10.30 -9.22 8.58
C GLU A 86 10.29 -9.68 10.04
N GLU A 87 9.53 -9.01 10.91
CA GLU A 87 9.44 -9.40 12.34
C GLU A 87 8.55 -10.61 12.59
N VAL A 88 7.78 -11.06 11.59
CA VAL A 88 6.82 -12.14 11.72
C VAL A 88 7.48 -13.49 11.49
N GLU A 89 7.26 -14.44 12.38
CA GLU A 89 7.64 -15.84 12.22
C GLU A 89 6.55 -16.62 11.49
N SER A 90 5.30 -16.44 11.91
CA SER A 90 4.16 -17.12 11.30
C SER A 90 2.85 -16.37 11.51
N VAL A 91 1.90 -16.60 10.59
CA VAL A 91 0.51 -16.16 10.71
C VAL A 91 -0.41 -17.36 10.68
N SER A 92 -1.32 -17.42 11.62
CA SER A 92 -2.36 -18.44 11.70
C SER A 92 -3.73 -17.79 11.64
N VAL A 93 -4.60 -18.31 10.76
CA VAL A 93 -5.98 -17.86 10.65
C VAL A 93 -6.89 -18.90 11.31
N LEU A 94 -7.59 -18.47 12.35
CA LEU A 94 -8.62 -19.26 13.03
C LEU A 94 -9.99 -18.86 12.50
N LYS A 95 -10.75 -19.84 12.10
CA LYS A 95 -12.10 -19.62 11.56
C LYS A 95 -13.13 -19.81 12.68
N ASP A 96 -14.12 -18.95 12.67
CA ASP A 96 -15.36 -19.00 13.45
C ASP A 96 -15.30 -19.80 14.77
N ALA A 97 -15.72 -21.07 14.73
CA ALA A 97 -15.84 -21.91 15.93
C ALA A 97 -14.55 -22.04 16.74
N ALA A 98 -13.39 -22.16 16.06
CA ALA A 98 -12.10 -22.25 16.76
C ALA A 98 -11.72 -20.91 17.40
N ALA A 99 -12.01 -19.79 16.73
CA ALA A 99 -11.77 -18.45 17.26
C ALA A 99 -12.72 -18.14 18.44
N VAL A 100 -14.00 -18.48 18.32
CA VAL A 100 -14.99 -18.31 19.41
C VAL A 100 -14.63 -19.14 20.63
N ALA A 101 -14.18 -20.38 20.44
CA ALA A 101 -13.78 -21.26 21.53
C ALA A 101 -12.60 -20.69 22.34
N LEU A 102 -11.70 -19.95 21.71
CA LEU A 102 -10.52 -19.38 22.37
C LEU A 102 -10.73 -17.93 22.86
N TYR A 103 -11.50 -17.12 22.12
CA TYR A 103 -11.59 -15.67 22.33
C TYR A 103 -13.02 -15.18 22.58
N GLY A 104 -13.98 -16.11 22.73
CA GLY A 104 -15.38 -15.79 22.99
C GLY A 104 -16.00 -14.95 21.85
N TYR A 105 -16.86 -14.00 22.22
CA TYR A 105 -17.59 -13.17 21.25
C TYR A 105 -16.70 -12.35 20.31
N LYS A 106 -15.48 -11.98 20.74
CA LYS A 106 -14.50 -11.28 19.89
C LYS A 106 -14.04 -12.11 18.69
N GLY A 107 -14.09 -13.44 18.81
CA GLY A 107 -13.71 -14.37 17.76
C GLY A 107 -14.81 -14.73 16.77
N VAL A 108 -16.02 -14.14 16.87
CA VAL A 108 -17.16 -14.49 15.99
C VAL A 108 -16.84 -14.32 14.50
N ASN A 109 -16.08 -13.29 14.15
CA ASN A 109 -15.66 -13.03 12.75
C ASN A 109 -14.34 -13.73 12.37
N GLY A 110 -13.88 -14.69 13.20
CA GLY A 110 -12.57 -15.32 13.07
C GLY A 110 -11.46 -14.54 13.74
N ALA A 111 -10.25 -15.11 13.76
CA ALA A 111 -9.08 -14.46 14.33
C ALA A 111 -7.83 -14.67 13.46
N ILE A 112 -7.00 -13.65 13.36
CA ILE A 112 -5.68 -13.67 12.73
C ILE A 112 -4.65 -13.60 13.86
N LEU A 113 -3.86 -14.66 14.02
CA LEU A 113 -2.81 -14.77 15.01
C LEU A 113 -1.47 -14.56 14.37
N ILE A 114 -0.77 -13.53 14.75
CA ILE A 114 0.58 -13.20 14.28
C ILE A 114 1.55 -13.55 15.39
N THR A 115 2.49 -14.43 15.10
CA THR A 115 3.61 -14.79 15.99
C THR A 115 4.86 -14.11 15.46
N THR A 116 5.56 -13.39 16.34
CA THR A 116 6.78 -12.69 15.96
C THR A 116 8.02 -13.54 16.22
N LYS A 117 9.09 -13.26 15.49
CA LYS A 117 10.38 -13.94 15.60
C LYS A 117 10.95 -13.83 17.02
N ARG A 118 11.62 -14.90 17.45
CA ARG A 118 12.34 -14.97 18.72
C ARG A 118 13.76 -15.47 18.47
N GLY A 119 14.68 -15.08 19.34
CA GLY A 119 16.03 -15.58 19.29
C GLY A 119 16.10 -17.08 19.60
N LYS A 120 17.25 -17.68 19.29
CA LYS A 120 17.60 -19.06 19.63
C LYS A 120 18.61 -19.06 20.77
N TYR A 121 18.52 -20.06 21.65
CA TYR A 121 19.51 -20.22 22.71
C TYR A 121 20.89 -20.56 22.12
N ASN A 122 21.93 -20.06 22.77
CA ASN A 122 23.34 -20.34 22.42
C ASN A 122 23.71 -20.00 20.97
N THR A 123 23.07 -19.00 20.40
CA THR A 123 23.36 -18.49 19.04
C THR A 123 23.58 -16.98 19.07
N ARG A 124 24.23 -16.45 18.03
CA ARG A 124 24.32 -15.02 17.75
C ARG A 124 24.27 -14.84 16.25
N GLU A 125 23.34 -14.04 15.81
CA GLU A 125 23.13 -13.74 14.39
C GLU A 125 22.81 -12.26 14.23
N VAL A 126 23.40 -11.64 13.23
CA VAL A 126 23.08 -10.27 12.81
C VAL A 126 22.78 -10.32 11.33
N THR A 127 21.60 -9.87 10.97
CA THR A 127 21.15 -9.83 9.58
C THR A 127 20.86 -8.38 9.20
N PHE A 128 21.40 -7.96 8.06
CA PHE A 128 21.07 -6.69 7.43
C PHE A 128 20.40 -6.94 6.10
N THR A 129 19.22 -6.35 5.90
CA THR A 129 18.45 -6.45 4.65
C THR A 129 18.19 -5.05 4.12
N TYR A 130 18.43 -4.88 2.82
CA TYR A 130 18.09 -3.68 2.08
C TYR A 130 17.23 -4.05 0.88
N ASP A 131 16.03 -3.50 0.83
CA ASP A 131 15.11 -3.68 -0.29
C ASP A 131 14.93 -2.34 -1.01
N HIS A 132 15.22 -2.33 -2.29
CA HIS A 132 14.91 -1.24 -3.19
C HIS A 132 13.77 -1.67 -4.11
N VAL A 133 12.66 -0.95 -4.06
CA VAL A 133 11.46 -1.28 -4.80
C VAL A 133 11.11 -0.13 -5.74
N THR A 134 11.02 -0.44 -7.01
CA THR A 134 10.48 0.47 -8.02
C THR A 134 9.02 0.11 -8.27
N ASN A 135 8.12 1.03 -7.95
CA ASN A 135 6.69 0.88 -8.14
C ASN A 135 6.30 1.46 -9.49
N PHE A 136 5.45 0.77 -10.23
CA PHE A 136 4.92 1.22 -11.51
C PHE A 136 3.41 1.43 -11.42
N GLN A 137 2.89 2.37 -12.18
CA GLN A 137 1.45 2.53 -12.32
C GLN A 137 0.89 1.35 -13.12
N ALA A 138 0.04 0.53 -12.51
CA ALA A 138 -0.53 -0.67 -13.12
C ALA A 138 -1.46 -0.35 -14.31
N ARG A 139 -2.13 0.80 -14.25
CA ARG A 139 -2.99 1.32 -15.31
C ARG A 139 -2.80 2.83 -15.42
N ARG A 140 -2.58 3.29 -16.64
CA ARG A 140 -2.65 4.71 -17.01
C ARG A 140 -3.79 4.88 -18.01
N PRO A 141 -4.73 5.79 -17.76
CA PRO A 141 -5.73 6.13 -18.77
C PRO A 141 -5.03 6.76 -19.97
N LYS A 142 -5.56 6.48 -21.13
CA LYS A 142 -5.15 7.16 -22.37
C LYS A 142 -6.13 8.30 -22.60
N PHE A 143 -5.62 9.50 -22.65
CA PHE A 143 -6.39 10.67 -23.02
C PHE A 143 -6.36 10.83 -24.55
N VAL A 144 -7.43 11.39 -25.07
CA VAL A 144 -7.48 11.81 -26.47
C VAL A 144 -6.66 13.09 -26.65
N ASP A 145 -6.15 13.33 -27.85
CA ASP A 145 -5.50 14.60 -28.18
C ASP A 145 -6.51 15.75 -28.27
N ALA A 146 -5.99 17.00 -28.27
CA ALA A 146 -6.82 18.19 -28.24
C ALA A 146 -7.71 18.35 -29.48
N ALA A 147 -7.27 17.90 -30.66
CA ALA A 147 -8.09 17.96 -31.87
C ALA A 147 -9.28 16.98 -31.78
N THR A 148 -9.02 15.72 -31.39
CA THR A 148 -10.07 14.72 -31.17
C THR A 148 -11.05 15.15 -30.07
N TYR A 149 -10.55 15.77 -28.99
CA TYR A 149 -11.39 16.34 -27.94
C TYR A 149 -12.30 17.45 -28.48
N ALA A 150 -11.75 18.39 -29.27
CA ALA A 150 -12.51 19.49 -29.87
C ALA A 150 -13.59 19.00 -30.84
N GLU A 151 -13.28 17.99 -31.67
CA GLU A 151 -14.22 17.34 -32.56
C GLU A 151 -15.35 16.66 -31.79
N ALA A 152 -15.05 15.89 -30.74
CA ALA A 152 -16.04 15.22 -29.93
C ALA A 152 -16.98 16.21 -29.22
N ILE A 153 -16.46 17.32 -28.73
CA ILE A 153 -17.28 18.39 -28.12
C ILE A 153 -18.20 19.02 -29.17
N ASN A 154 -17.71 19.30 -30.38
CA ASN A 154 -18.53 19.85 -31.46
C ASN A 154 -19.64 18.88 -31.87
N GLU A 155 -19.32 17.60 -31.97
CA GLU A 155 -20.29 16.55 -32.28
C GLU A 155 -21.38 16.44 -31.20
N ALA A 156 -20.99 16.36 -29.93
CA ALA A 156 -21.93 16.32 -28.80
C ALA A 156 -22.87 17.53 -28.80
N ARG A 157 -22.35 18.73 -29.02
CA ARG A 157 -23.16 19.95 -29.14
C ARG A 157 -24.10 19.92 -30.33
N GLY A 158 -23.65 19.34 -31.45
CA GLY A 158 -24.49 19.13 -32.64
C GLY A 158 -25.71 18.24 -32.33
N TYR A 159 -25.56 17.17 -31.56
CA TYR A 159 -26.67 16.34 -31.09
C TYR A 159 -27.68 17.08 -30.20
N GLU A 160 -27.17 18.07 -29.45
CA GLU A 160 -28.02 18.92 -28.60
C GLU A 160 -28.64 20.13 -29.40
N GLY A 161 -28.39 20.25 -30.70
CA GLY A 161 -28.84 21.36 -31.54
C GLY A 161 -28.13 22.68 -31.26
N LEU A 162 -26.96 22.62 -30.62
CA LEU A 162 -26.12 23.79 -30.32
C LEU A 162 -25.08 24.03 -31.42
N SER A 163 -24.65 25.27 -31.56
CA SER A 163 -23.54 25.61 -32.46
C SER A 163 -22.23 24.98 -32.01
N ALA A 164 -21.33 24.69 -32.95
CA ALA A 164 -19.99 24.19 -32.66
C ALA A 164 -19.27 25.16 -31.68
N ARG A 165 -18.51 24.58 -30.76
CA ARG A 165 -17.70 25.36 -29.79
C ARG A 165 -16.37 25.78 -30.41
N TYR A 166 -15.78 24.93 -31.20
CA TYR A 166 -14.50 25.14 -31.85
C TYR A 166 -14.72 25.30 -33.37
N ALA A 167 -14.17 26.36 -33.95
CA ALA A 167 -14.20 26.55 -35.38
C ALA A 167 -13.32 25.49 -36.09
N PRO A 168 -13.57 25.17 -37.36
CA PRO A 168 -12.74 24.22 -38.09
C PRO A 168 -11.25 24.57 -38.10
N GLU A 169 -10.92 25.88 -38.21
CA GLU A 169 -9.56 26.40 -38.18
C GLU A 169 -8.89 26.17 -36.80
N GLU A 170 -9.66 26.23 -35.70
CA GLU A 170 -9.16 25.94 -34.34
C GLU A 170 -8.88 24.46 -34.19
N VAL A 171 -9.76 23.59 -34.69
CA VAL A 171 -9.55 22.13 -34.66
C VAL A 171 -8.29 21.77 -35.49
N ASP A 172 -8.08 22.37 -36.63
CA ASP A 172 -6.88 22.17 -37.45
C ASP A 172 -5.65 22.72 -36.73
N ALA A 173 -5.74 23.82 -36.00
CA ALA A 173 -4.64 24.37 -35.23
C ALA A 173 -4.27 23.43 -34.04
N PHE A 174 -5.23 22.81 -33.36
CA PHE A 174 -4.95 21.77 -32.38
C PHE A 174 -4.28 20.53 -32.98
N ARG A 175 -4.74 20.09 -34.16
CA ARG A 175 -4.20 18.91 -34.86
C ARG A 175 -2.77 19.14 -35.31
N ASN A 176 -2.45 20.30 -35.86
CA ASN A 176 -1.15 20.65 -36.42
C ASN A 176 -0.20 21.28 -35.38
N GLY A 177 -0.72 21.59 -34.19
CA GLY A 177 -0.04 22.36 -33.16
C GLY A 177 1.24 21.75 -32.63
N ALA A 178 1.33 20.44 -32.58
CA ALA A 178 2.52 19.76 -32.09
C ALA A 178 3.65 19.64 -33.12
N THR A 179 3.33 19.66 -34.41
CA THR A 179 4.28 19.34 -35.49
C THR A 179 4.29 20.31 -36.65
N GLY A 180 3.28 21.17 -36.77
CA GLY A 180 3.11 22.07 -37.92
C GLY A 180 3.78 23.41 -37.73
N GLY A 181 4.47 23.90 -38.77
CA GLY A 181 5.13 25.20 -38.79
C GLY A 181 4.20 26.41 -38.89
N GLY A 182 2.91 26.30 -38.55
CA GLY A 182 1.90 27.35 -38.69
C GLY A 182 1.62 28.16 -37.43
N ALA A 183 0.35 28.39 -37.15
CA ALA A 183 -0.15 29.16 -36.00
C ALA A 183 0.36 28.68 -34.63
N SER A 184 0.68 27.40 -34.50
CA SER A 184 1.22 26.80 -33.27
C SER A 184 2.60 27.32 -32.87
N ARG A 185 3.47 27.68 -33.84
CA ARG A 185 4.75 28.31 -33.49
C ARG A 185 4.56 29.76 -33.01
N MET A 186 3.54 30.42 -33.49
CA MET A 186 3.24 31.80 -33.15
C MET A 186 2.44 31.92 -31.84
N TYR A 187 1.63 30.90 -31.54
CA TYR A 187 0.75 30.90 -30.39
C TYR A 187 0.70 29.53 -29.68
N PRO A 188 1.82 29.03 -29.13
CA PRO A 188 1.89 27.70 -28.55
C PRO A 188 0.95 27.50 -27.34
N TYR A 189 0.50 28.60 -26.72
CA TYR A 189 -0.40 28.62 -25.61
C TYR A 189 -1.88 28.71 -25.98
N LEU A 190 -2.22 29.06 -27.20
CA LEU A 190 -3.61 29.18 -27.67
C LEU A 190 -4.21 27.83 -28.07
N TYR A 191 -3.38 26.93 -28.62
CA TYR A 191 -3.80 25.62 -29.10
C TYR A 191 -2.97 24.51 -28.43
N PRO A 192 -3.00 24.38 -27.11
CA PRO A 192 -2.20 23.39 -26.39
C PRO A 192 -2.76 21.99 -26.60
N ASN A 193 -1.87 21.01 -26.51
CA ASN A 193 -2.20 19.60 -26.48
C ASN A 193 -1.43 18.96 -25.32
N VAL A 194 -2.00 19.02 -24.12
CA VAL A 194 -1.32 18.65 -22.88
C VAL A 194 -1.81 17.30 -22.39
N ASN A 195 -0.89 16.36 -22.22
CA ASN A 195 -1.17 15.14 -21.48
C ASN A 195 -0.93 15.38 -19.99
N TRP A 196 -2.00 15.70 -19.27
CA TRP A 196 -1.93 16.04 -17.84
C TRP A 196 -1.36 14.92 -16.96
N MET A 197 -1.54 13.64 -17.37
CA MET A 197 -0.91 12.53 -16.68
C MET A 197 0.62 12.57 -16.78
N ASP A 198 1.13 12.84 -17.96
CA ASP A 198 2.58 12.89 -18.20
C ASP A 198 3.22 14.16 -17.61
N GLU A 199 2.48 15.27 -17.53
CA GLU A 199 2.95 16.48 -16.88
C GLU A 199 2.95 16.34 -15.35
N THR A 200 1.97 15.66 -14.78
CA THR A 200 1.76 15.61 -13.33
C THR A 200 2.49 14.44 -12.68
N PHE A 201 2.54 13.28 -13.34
CA PHE A 201 3.02 12.05 -12.70
C PHE A 201 4.23 11.45 -13.43
N LYS A 202 5.15 10.91 -12.63
CA LYS A 202 6.24 10.03 -13.08
C LYS A 202 5.71 8.64 -13.35
N ASP A 203 6.42 7.89 -14.19
CA ASP A 203 6.12 6.48 -14.45
C ASP A 203 6.42 5.60 -13.26
N THR A 204 7.36 6.03 -12.41
CA THR A 204 7.88 5.23 -11.30
C THR A 204 7.87 5.99 -9.98
N GLY A 205 7.50 5.27 -8.92
CA GLY A 205 7.73 5.63 -7.53
C GLY A 205 8.85 4.76 -6.92
N ILE A 206 9.49 5.22 -5.87
CA ILE A 206 10.61 4.54 -5.22
C ILE A 206 10.31 4.32 -3.76
N SER A 207 10.50 3.07 -3.31
CA SER A 207 10.48 2.71 -1.90
C SER A 207 11.81 2.09 -1.51
N ASN A 208 12.36 2.50 -0.38
CA ASN A 208 13.54 1.89 0.20
C ASN A 208 13.22 1.39 1.60
N LYS A 209 13.69 0.19 1.91
CA LYS A 209 13.52 -0.43 3.21
C LYS A 209 14.85 -0.95 3.71
N TYR A 210 15.18 -0.59 4.93
CA TYR A 210 16.40 -1.01 5.63
C TYR A 210 15.96 -1.75 6.88
N THR A 211 16.46 -2.94 7.09
CA THR A 211 16.14 -3.75 8.27
C THR A 211 17.42 -4.33 8.84
N ILE A 212 17.61 -4.14 10.15
CA ILE A 212 18.70 -4.77 10.91
C ILE A 212 18.06 -5.64 11.99
N GLU A 213 18.42 -6.90 11.99
CA GLU A 213 17.94 -7.89 12.95
C GLU A 213 19.12 -8.40 13.79
N PHE A 214 18.94 -8.42 15.09
CA PHE A 214 19.86 -9.01 16.06
C PHE A 214 19.12 -10.14 16.75
N SER A 215 19.58 -11.36 16.62
CA SER A 215 19.00 -12.50 17.30
C SER A 215 20.07 -13.33 18.00
N GLY A 216 19.71 -13.92 19.13
CA GLY A 216 20.66 -14.73 19.85
C GLY A 216 20.18 -15.11 21.24
N GLY A 217 21.11 -15.64 22.01
CA GLY A 217 20.88 -16.03 23.40
C GLY A 217 22.05 -16.75 24.04
N GLY A 218 21.91 -16.99 25.32
CA GLY A 218 22.75 -17.87 26.13
C GLY A 218 21.93 -19.04 26.65
N ASP A 219 22.39 -19.69 27.71
CA ASP A 219 21.73 -20.88 28.29
C ASP A 219 20.36 -20.57 28.90
N LYS A 220 20.17 -19.37 29.44
CA LYS A 220 18.97 -18.97 30.20
C LYS A 220 18.20 -17.82 29.59
N PHE A 221 18.63 -17.28 28.48
CA PHE A 221 17.93 -16.19 27.82
C PHE A 221 18.07 -16.27 26.30
N ARG A 222 17.09 -15.71 25.62
CA ARG A 222 17.15 -15.49 24.18
C ARG A 222 16.51 -14.17 23.84
N TYR A 223 17.04 -13.50 22.82
CA TYR A 223 16.58 -12.21 22.38
C TYR A 223 16.45 -12.12 20.86
N TYR A 224 15.52 -11.31 20.45
CA TYR A 224 15.36 -10.87 19.07
C TYR A 224 15.10 -9.37 19.09
N THR A 225 15.90 -8.60 18.37
CA THR A 225 15.70 -7.16 18.20
C THR A 225 15.77 -6.81 16.74
N MET A 226 14.79 -6.07 16.24
CA MET A 226 14.75 -5.58 14.87
C MET A 226 14.59 -4.06 14.88
N LEU A 227 15.38 -3.41 14.04
CA LEU A 227 15.23 -2.01 13.65
C LEU A 227 14.91 -1.96 12.16
N GLY A 228 13.79 -1.33 11.81
CA GLY A 228 13.34 -1.16 10.43
C GLY A 228 13.15 0.30 10.09
N LEU A 229 13.56 0.72 8.91
CA LEU A 229 13.29 2.03 8.34
C LEU A 229 12.72 1.85 6.93
N LEU A 230 11.54 2.38 6.69
CA LEU A 230 10.88 2.42 5.38
C LEU A 230 10.75 3.87 4.95
N THR A 231 11.15 4.17 3.72
CA THR A 231 10.88 5.43 3.05
C THR A 231 10.22 5.18 1.71
N ASP A 232 9.15 5.90 1.43
CA ASP A 232 8.33 5.72 0.26
C ASP A 232 8.02 7.07 -0.37
N LYS A 233 8.24 7.20 -1.68
CA LYS A 233 7.97 8.41 -2.46
C LYS A 233 7.02 8.08 -3.60
N GLY A 234 5.96 8.88 -3.71
CA GLY A 234 4.93 8.73 -4.73
C GLY A 234 5.35 9.18 -6.12
N PHE A 235 4.36 9.35 -6.98
CA PHE A 235 4.54 9.54 -8.42
C PHE A 235 4.51 11.00 -8.89
N VAL A 236 4.30 11.98 -8.03
CA VAL A 236 4.24 13.40 -8.44
C VAL A 236 5.56 13.83 -9.07
N LYS A 237 5.52 14.42 -10.27
CA LYS A 237 6.69 14.70 -11.12
C LYS A 237 7.53 15.86 -10.59
N SER A 238 6.90 16.95 -10.21
CA SER A 238 7.57 18.16 -9.73
C SER A 238 6.87 18.64 -8.47
N PRO A 239 7.13 17.99 -7.31
CA PRO A 239 6.45 18.36 -6.09
C PRO A 239 6.88 19.76 -5.68
N ASN A 240 5.91 20.56 -5.27
CA ASN A 240 6.18 21.83 -4.63
C ASN A 240 6.57 21.57 -3.17
N GLU A 241 7.75 22.01 -2.77
CA GLU A 241 8.28 21.84 -1.41
C GLU A 241 8.56 23.23 -0.84
N ASN A 242 7.66 23.74 -0.01
CA ASN A 242 7.80 25.03 0.70
C ASN A 242 7.57 24.83 2.20
N ASP A 243 8.45 25.37 3.04
CA ASP A 243 8.29 25.50 4.50
C ASP A 243 7.69 24.29 5.24
N GLY A 244 8.16 23.09 4.89
CA GLY A 244 7.68 21.85 5.51
C GLY A 244 6.47 21.20 4.82
N TYR A 245 5.91 21.80 3.77
CA TYR A 245 4.85 21.21 2.97
C TYR A 245 5.42 20.56 1.71
N SER A 246 4.83 19.44 1.30
CA SER A 246 5.17 18.80 0.03
C SER A 246 3.90 18.30 -0.65
N THR A 247 3.77 18.61 -1.94
CA THR A 247 2.72 18.01 -2.79
C THR A 247 3.04 16.57 -3.18
N GLN A 248 4.23 16.06 -2.82
CA GLN A 248 4.58 14.66 -3.00
C GLN A 248 3.93 13.81 -1.92
N ASN A 249 3.37 12.68 -2.33
CA ASN A 249 3.02 11.62 -1.39
C ASN A 249 4.32 11.03 -0.83
N LYS A 250 4.63 11.31 0.42
CA LYS A 250 5.77 10.75 1.15
C LYS A 250 5.25 9.94 2.34
N TYR A 251 5.84 8.80 2.55
CA TYR A 251 5.60 7.99 3.74
C TYR A 251 6.93 7.51 4.29
N SER A 252 7.16 7.73 5.56
CA SER A 252 8.32 7.23 6.28
C SER A 252 7.86 6.51 7.53
N ARG A 253 8.50 5.39 7.85
CA ARG A 253 8.21 4.63 9.06
C ARG A 253 9.48 4.05 9.65
N ALA A 254 9.67 4.26 10.95
CA ALA A 254 10.68 3.60 11.74
C ALA A 254 10.01 2.61 12.70
N ASN A 255 10.49 1.38 12.75
CA ASN A 255 10.00 0.32 13.62
C ASN A 255 11.12 -0.18 14.52
N LEU A 256 10.78 -0.39 15.79
CA LEU A 256 11.59 -1.12 16.75
C LEU A 256 10.79 -2.29 17.30
N ARG A 257 11.35 -3.47 17.23
CA ARG A 257 10.82 -4.67 17.87
C ARG A 257 11.88 -5.28 18.77
N THR A 258 11.53 -5.62 20.00
CA THR A 258 12.41 -6.40 20.89
C THR A 258 11.59 -7.46 21.61
N ASN A 259 11.99 -8.70 21.46
CA ASN A 259 11.46 -9.85 22.17
C ASN A 259 12.58 -10.46 23.01
N LEU A 260 12.37 -10.55 24.31
CA LEU A 260 13.32 -11.10 25.28
C LEU A 260 12.63 -12.15 26.14
N ASP A 261 13.16 -13.35 26.11
CA ASP A 261 12.74 -14.46 26.96
C ASP A 261 13.86 -14.79 27.93
N ILE A 262 13.58 -14.84 29.24
CA ILE A 262 14.55 -15.14 30.28
C ILE A 262 14.00 -16.27 31.17
N ASP A 263 14.74 -17.32 31.33
CA ASP A 263 14.48 -18.42 32.24
C ASP A 263 15.08 -18.05 33.61
N LEU A 264 14.26 -17.43 34.50
CA LEU A 264 14.68 -16.99 35.83
C LEU A 264 14.96 -18.19 36.74
N THR A 265 14.09 -19.19 36.69
CA THR A 265 14.24 -20.47 37.37
C THR A 265 13.77 -21.60 36.44
N SER A 266 13.89 -22.86 36.90
CA SER A 266 13.38 -24.01 36.12
C SER A 266 11.85 -23.95 35.89
N THR A 267 11.13 -23.20 36.72
CA THR A 267 9.67 -23.07 36.66
C THR A 267 9.19 -21.67 36.27
N THR A 268 10.03 -20.65 36.32
CA THR A 268 9.66 -19.24 36.12
C THR A 268 10.34 -18.67 34.90
N LYS A 269 9.53 -18.18 34.00
CA LYS A 269 10.00 -17.52 32.75
C LYS A 269 9.48 -16.08 32.68
N LEU A 270 10.34 -15.14 32.34
CA LEU A 270 9.98 -13.77 32.02
C LEU A 270 10.01 -13.57 30.51
N LYS A 271 8.90 -13.05 29.96
CA LYS A 271 8.80 -12.67 28.54
C LYS A 271 8.52 -11.19 28.45
N LEU A 272 9.38 -10.48 27.73
CA LEU A 272 9.23 -9.05 27.44
C LEU A 272 9.11 -8.85 25.93
N ASN A 273 8.02 -8.25 25.50
CA ASN A 273 7.79 -7.90 24.10
C ASN A 273 7.59 -6.39 24.00
N LEU A 274 8.49 -5.70 23.32
CA LEU A 274 8.43 -4.27 23.06
C LEU A 274 8.19 -4.04 21.59
N LEU A 275 7.30 -3.10 21.27
CA LEU A 275 7.04 -2.60 19.93
C LEU A 275 7.02 -1.08 19.98
N GLY A 276 7.81 -0.44 19.15
CA GLY A 276 7.76 0.98 18.84
C GLY A 276 7.58 1.18 17.35
N ALA A 277 6.66 2.05 16.95
CA ALA A 277 6.48 2.45 15.57
C ALA A 277 6.30 3.97 15.51
N LEU A 278 7.07 4.62 14.67
CA LEU A 278 6.95 6.04 14.35
C LEU A 278 6.69 6.14 12.85
N SER A 279 5.61 6.78 12.46
CA SER A 279 5.26 6.98 11.06
C SER A 279 4.96 8.44 10.78
N GLU A 280 5.44 8.91 9.65
CA GLU A 280 5.19 10.22 9.10
C GLU A 280 4.62 10.06 7.69
N SER A 281 3.54 10.78 7.42
CA SER A 281 2.87 10.77 6.12
C SER A 281 2.62 12.21 5.67
N SER A 282 3.07 12.54 4.48
CA SER A 282 2.77 13.81 3.80
C SER A 282 1.96 13.51 2.56
N ARG A 283 0.91 14.29 2.34
CA ARG A 283 0.01 14.16 1.18
C ARG A 283 -0.38 15.55 0.69
N PRO A 284 -0.74 15.71 -0.60
CA PRO A 284 -1.45 16.90 -1.07
C PRO A 284 -2.70 17.12 -0.23
N GLY A 285 -3.09 18.38 -0.01
CA GLY A 285 -4.28 18.73 0.76
C GLY A 285 -5.55 18.08 0.17
N GLU A 286 -6.48 17.70 1.03
CA GLU A 286 -7.72 17.00 0.64
C GLU A 286 -8.73 17.86 -0.12
N SER A 287 -8.55 19.19 -0.16
CA SER A 287 -9.50 20.11 -0.78
C SER A 287 -9.58 20.01 -2.31
N VAL A 288 -8.56 19.41 -2.93
CA VAL A 288 -8.52 19.16 -4.38
C VAL A 288 -7.88 17.81 -4.59
N ASP A 289 -8.65 16.85 -5.08
CA ASP A 289 -8.07 15.59 -5.51
C ASP A 289 -7.29 15.81 -6.81
N LEU A 290 -5.96 15.77 -6.71
CA LEU A 290 -5.07 15.95 -7.86
C LEU A 290 -5.41 14.96 -8.99
N TRP A 291 -5.89 13.76 -8.63
CA TRP A 291 -6.33 12.78 -9.62
C TRP A 291 -7.59 13.23 -10.34
N ASP A 292 -8.60 13.71 -9.62
CA ASP A 292 -9.84 14.21 -10.22
C ASP A 292 -9.56 15.39 -11.14
N MET A 293 -8.65 16.28 -10.75
CA MET A 293 -8.23 17.39 -11.63
C MET A 293 -7.58 16.88 -12.91
N VAL A 294 -6.60 15.97 -12.81
CA VAL A 294 -5.91 15.41 -13.97
C VAL A 294 -6.87 14.67 -14.90
N TYR A 295 -7.90 14.01 -14.36
CA TYR A 295 -8.92 13.31 -15.15
C TYR A 295 -9.96 14.25 -15.78
N SER A 296 -10.28 15.36 -15.14
CA SER A 296 -11.35 16.27 -15.58
C SER A 296 -10.86 17.41 -16.46
N LEU A 297 -9.57 17.75 -16.39
CA LEU A 297 -9.03 18.86 -17.16
C LEU A 297 -8.95 18.55 -18.67
N PRO A 298 -9.52 19.43 -19.51
CA PRO A 298 -9.37 19.29 -20.95
C PRO A 298 -7.91 19.37 -21.39
N VAL A 299 -7.54 18.54 -22.35
CA VAL A 299 -6.19 18.54 -22.97
C VAL A 299 -5.86 19.85 -23.69
N SER A 300 -6.89 20.66 -23.97
CA SER A 300 -6.79 21.98 -24.60
C SER A 300 -6.52 23.13 -23.60
N TYR A 301 -6.29 22.85 -22.32
CA TYR A 301 -5.93 23.83 -21.30
C TYR A 301 -4.41 23.89 -21.12
N THR A 302 -3.88 25.08 -20.81
CA THR A 302 -2.44 25.33 -20.67
C THR A 302 -1.94 25.22 -19.24
N HIS A 303 -2.83 25.38 -18.25
CA HIS A 303 -2.48 25.43 -16.82
C HIS A 303 -3.47 24.63 -16.00
N LEU A 304 -2.96 23.98 -14.98
CA LEU A 304 -3.74 23.60 -13.80
C LEU A 304 -4.05 24.90 -13.04
N THR A 305 -5.24 25.44 -13.24
CA THR A 305 -5.73 26.49 -12.33
C THR A 305 -6.16 25.83 -11.05
N LEU A 306 -5.31 25.91 -10.05
CA LEU A 306 -5.63 25.58 -8.66
C LEU A 306 -6.56 26.64 -8.05
#